data_0becc36146f32efd2df2241be523b352
#
_entry.id   0becc36146f32efd2df2241be523b352
#
_cell.length_a   1.000
_cell.length_b   1.000
_cell.length_c   1.000
_cell.angle_alpha   90.00
_cell.angle_beta   90.00
_cell.angle_gamma   90.00
#
_symmetry.space_group_name_H-M   'P 1'
#
loop_
_entity.id
_entity.type
_entity.pdbx_description
1 polymer ?
#
loop_
_entity_poly.entity_id
_entity_poly.type
_entity_poly.pdbx_seq_one_letter_code
_entity_poly.pdbx_strand_id
1 'polypeptide(L)'
;MTPFDGAEPERWLDREFNDVGAVFSPDGRYVAHMSDQTGEREIYIRPFPGPGAQQTVSVGGGDEPAWAPNGELFYRRPSDYAMIVVDVAADPTLTVGQPRELFRGGGYEGGSSRAKYTVTANGARFFMSASRAASPETTGGSCPHVVVVQIWGR
;
A
#
# COMPACT_ATOMS: atom_id res chain seq x y z
N MET A 1 -11.67 28.30 9.21
CA MET A 1 -10.58 27.50 8.61
C MET A 1 -9.32 28.32 8.76
N THR A 2 -8.49 28.02 9.75
CA THR A 2 -7.18 28.68 9.91
C THR A 2 -6.33 28.31 8.73
N PRO A 3 -5.77 29.27 8.00
CA PRO A 3 -4.78 28.98 6.99
C PRO A 3 -3.61 28.23 7.64
N PHE A 4 -2.94 27.38 6.87
CA PHE A 4 -1.67 26.79 7.27
C PHE A 4 -0.79 27.90 7.83
N ASP A 5 -0.54 27.86 9.12
CA ASP A 5 0.05 28.95 9.88
C ASP A 5 1.57 28.95 9.67
N GLY A 6 1.99 29.16 8.42
CA GLY A 6 3.38 29.38 8.04
C GLY A 6 4.37 28.28 8.43
N ALA A 7 3.89 27.06 8.75
CA ALA A 7 4.76 25.94 9.06
C ALA A 7 5.55 25.54 7.81
N GLU A 8 6.84 25.71 7.86
CA GLU A 8 7.73 25.25 6.80
C GLU A 8 7.70 23.71 6.75
N PRO A 9 7.62 23.10 5.56
CA PRO A 9 7.70 21.66 5.44
C PRO A 9 9.03 21.13 5.95
N GLU A 10 8.99 20.15 6.84
CA GLU A 10 10.18 19.46 7.30
C GLU A 10 10.40 18.18 6.52
N ARG A 11 11.68 17.90 6.20
CA ARG A 11 12.06 16.61 5.64
C ARG A 11 12.09 15.57 6.74
N TRP A 12 11.12 14.67 6.74
CA TRP A 12 11.07 13.58 7.71
C TRP A 12 12.06 12.45 7.39
N LEU A 13 12.25 12.16 6.09
CA LEU A 13 13.28 11.25 5.58
C LEU A 13 14.17 12.03 4.63
N ASP A 14 15.43 12.17 4.99
CA ASP A 14 16.47 12.80 4.16
C ASP A 14 17.54 11.74 3.87
N ARG A 15 17.31 10.93 2.84
CA ARG A 15 18.16 9.82 2.42
C ARG A 15 18.36 9.87 0.90
N GLU A 16 19.36 9.14 0.41
CA GLU A 16 19.69 9.08 -1.02
C GLU A 16 18.75 8.14 -1.82
N PHE A 17 17.70 7.62 -1.19
CA PHE A 17 16.76 6.66 -1.80
C PHE A 17 15.46 7.33 -2.21
N ASN A 18 14.74 6.68 -3.14
CA ASN A 18 13.41 7.11 -3.54
C ASN A 18 12.38 6.60 -2.51
N ASP A 19 12.06 7.43 -1.53
CA ASP A 19 11.03 7.17 -0.54
C ASP A 19 9.72 7.81 -1.01
N VAL A 20 8.72 7.01 -1.32
CA VAL A 20 7.45 7.46 -1.89
C VAL A 20 6.25 6.70 -1.31
N GLY A 21 5.04 7.18 -1.57
CA GLY A 21 3.81 6.48 -1.23
C GLY A 21 3.57 6.33 0.27
N ALA A 22 3.97 7.33 1.05
CA ALA A 22 3.81 7.30 2.50
C ALA A 22 2.33 7.35 2.92
N VAL A 23 1.93 6.45 3.82
CA VAL A 23 0.58 6.36 4.39
C VAL A 23 0.65 6.11 5.89
N PHE A 24 -0.15 6.86 6.65
CA PHE A 24 -0.22 6.70 8.11
C PHE A 24 -0.98 5.43 8.51
N SER A 25 -0.50 4.77 9.57
CA SER A 25 -1.30 3.80 10.30
C SER A 25 -2.57 4.44 10.87
N PRO A 26 -3.63 3.66 11.14
CA PRO A 26 -4.89 4.22 11.65
C PRO A 26 -4.76 5.01 12.95
N ASP A 27 -3.79 4.67 13.80
CA ASP A 27 -3.50 5.36 15.05
C ASP A 27 -2.50 6.53 14.90
N GLY A 28 -1.97 6.76 13.70
CA GLY A 28 -1.03 7.83 13.39
C GLY A 28 0.38 7.66 13.96
N ARG A 29 0.69 6.53 14.60
CA ARG A 29 1.99 6.29 15.25
C ARG A 29 3.07 5.75 14.32
N TYR A 30 2.67 5.28 13.16
CA TYR A 30 3.57 4.69 12.16
C TYR A 30 3.26 5.20 10.77
N VAL A 31 4.27 5.15 9.93
CA VAL A 31 4.14 5.42 8.49
C VAL A 31 4.65 4.22 7.71
N ALA A 32 3.82 3.69 6.83
CA ALA A 32 4.26 2.75 5.80
C ALA A 32 4.63 3.54 4.55
N HIS A 33 5.72 3.16 3.90
CA HIS A 33 6.19 3.81 2.67
C HIS A 33 6.95 2.81 1.79
N MET A 34 7.09 3.16 0.54
CA MET A 34 7.95 2.43 -0.40
C MET A 34 9.34 3.04 -0.43
N SER A 35 10.37 2.21 -0.55
CA SER A 35 11.74 2.64 -0.75
C SER A 35 12.50 1.67 -1.64
N ASP A 36 13.40 2.19 -2.47
CA ASP A 36 14.29 1.39 -3.33
C ASP A 36 15.69 1.18 -2.71
N GLN A 37 15.82 1.34 -1.41
CA GLN A 37 17.11 1.26 -0.69
C GLN A 37 17.84 -0.07 -0.84
N THR A 38 17.15 -1.14 -1.20
CA THR A 38 17.73 -2.48 -1.45
C THR A 38 17.94 -2.77 -2.94
N GLY A 39 17.68 -1.79 -3.82
CA GLY A 39 17.74 -1.93 -5.27
C GLY A 39 16.40 -2.27 -5.91
N GLU A 40 15.45 -2.77 -5.15
CA GLU A 40 14.05 -2.99 -5.54
C GLU A 40 13.13 -2.24 -4.58
N ARG A 41 11.93 -1.90 -5.04
CA ARG A 41 10.94 -1.28 -4.15
C ARG A 41 10.40 -2.28 -3.16
N GLU A 42 10.54 -1.94 -1.88
CA GLU A 42 9.98 -2.70 -0.78
C GLU A 42 9.12 -1.79 0.10
N ILE A 43 8.19 -2.38 0.83
CA ILE A 43 7.39 -1.69 1.83
C ILE A 43 8.11 -1.72 3.17
N TYR A 44 8.20 -0.55 3.78
CA TYR A 44 8.78 -0.36 5.11
C TYR A 44 7.78 0.32 6.04
N ILE A 45 7.88 0.01 7.32
CA ILE A 45 7.16 0.72 8.40
C ILE A 45 8.17 1.40 9.31
N ARG A 46 7.89 2.64 9.69
CA ARG A 46 8.67 3.41 10.67
C ARG A 46 7.76 4.06 11.70
N PRO A 47 8.25 4.22 12.95
CA PRO A 47 7.60 5.09 13.92
C PRO A 47 7.54 6.54 13.42
N PHE A 48 6.46 7.23 13.76
CA PHE A 48 6.28 8.66 13.46
C PHE A 48 5.90 9.40 14.75
N PRO A 49 6.49 10.56 15.02
CA PRO A 49 7.54 11.24 14.24
C PRO A 49 8.93 10.62 14.35
N GLY A 50 9.11 9.64 15.17
CA GLY A 50 10.37 8.99 15.48
C GLY A 50 10.80 9.29 16.92
N PRO A 51 11.97 8.82 17.36
CA PRO A 51 12.89 7.92 16.69
C PRO A 51 12.42 6.46 16.72
N GLY A 52 13.03 5.64 15.91
CA GLY A 52 12.80 4.20 15.92
C GLY A 52 13.30 3.51 14.67
N ALA A 53 13.52 2.22 14.80
CA ALA A 53 14.00 1.39 13.70
C ALA A 53 12.90 1.17 12.65
N GLN A 54 13.29 1.23 11.40
CA GLN A 54 12.48 0.81 10.28
C GLN A 54 12.39 -0.71 10.24
N GLN A 55 11.22 -1.25 9.90
CA GLN A 55 11.03 -2.66 9.64
C GLN A 55 10.58 -2.88 8.19
N THR A 56 11.14 -3.91 7.54
CA THR A 56 10.71 -4.33 6.21
C THR A 56 9.44 -5.16 6.33
N VAL A 57 8.48 -4.89 5.47
CA VAL A 57 7.17 -5.55 5.44
C VAL A 57 7.07 -6.53 4.29
N SER A 58 7.45 -6.09 3.09
CA SER A 58 7.32 -6.90 1.89
C SER A 58 8.51 -7.83 1.69
N VAL A 59 8.29 -8.87 0.90
CA VAL A 59 9.30 -9.83 0.47
C VAL A 59 9.15 -10.02 -1.03
N GLY A 60 10.21 -9.74 -1.79
CA GLY A 60 10.20 -9.85 -3.25
C GLY A 60 9.44 -8.72 -3.93
N GLY A 61 9.58 -7.53 -3.39
CA GLY A 61 8.98 -6.31 -3.90
C GLY A 61 7.64 -5.95 -3.27
N GLY A 62 7.37 -4.66 -3.20
CA GLY A 62 6.09 -4.13 -2.70
C GLY A 62 5.80 -2.73 -3.24
N ASP A 63 4.59 -2.56 -3.71
CA ASP A 63 4.04 -1.30 -4.20
C ASP A 63 2.69 -1.01 -3.53
N GLU A 64 2.29 0.26 -3.54
CA GLU A 64 0.94 0.70 -3.22
C GLU A 64 0.47 0.32 -1.80
N PRO A 65 1.19 0.70 -0.74
CA PRO A 65 0.76 0.39 0.62
C PRO A 65 -0.56 1.10 0.97
N ALA A 66 -1.45 0.38 1.65
CA ALA A 66 -2.69 0.92 2.17
C ALA A 66 -3.08 0.25 3.49
N TRP A 67 -3.47 1.05 4.48
CA TRP A 67 -3.95 0.55 5.75
C TRP A 67 -5.46 0.33 5.74
N ALA A 68 -5.91 -0.74 6.38
CA ALA A 68 -7.30 -0.83 6.83
C ALA A 68 -7.42 -0.36 8.28
N PRO A 69 -8.59 0.15 8.68
CA PRO A 69 -8.82 0.60 10.06
C PRO A 69 -8.60 -0.46 11.14
N ASN A 70 -8.66 -1.74 10.79
CA ASN A 70 -8.38 -2.86 11.71
C ASN A 70 -6.88 -3.11 11.96
N GLY A 71 -5.99 -2.30 11.37
CA GLY A 71 -4.54 -2.42 11.55
C GLY A 71 -3.83 -3.33 10.56
N GLU A 72 -4.55 -3.92 9.61
CA GLU A 72 -3.93 -4.67 8.52
C GLU A 72 -3.31 -3.72 7.50
N LEU A 73 -2.11 -4.05 7.03
CA LEU A 73 -1.44 -3.36 5.94
C LEU A 73 -1.52 -4.20 4.67
N PHE A 74 -2.02 -3.59 3.61
CA PHE A 74 -2.11 -4.19 2.29
C PHE A 74 -1.06 -3.59 1.36
N TYR A 75 -0.57 -4.39 0.44
CA TYR A 75 0.30 -3.93 -0.63
C TYR A 75 0.21 -4.83 -1.86
N ARG A 76 0.70 -4.35 -3.00
CA ARG A 76 0.77 -5.13 -4.23
C ARG A 76 2.19 -5.64 -4.46
N ARG A 77 2.33 -6.90 -4.82
CA ARG A 77 3.61 -7.45 -5.25
C ARG A 77 3.80 -7.16 -6.75
N PRO A 78 4.89 -6.44 -7.15
CA PRO A 78 5.03 -5.98 -8.54
C PRO A 78 5.17 -7.09 -9.57
N SER A 79 5.76 -8.22 -9.21
CA SER A 79 6.09 -9.32 -10.13
C SER A 79 4.87 -10.01 -10.75
N ASP A 80 3.75 -10.05 -10.03
CA ASP A 80 2.53 -10.77 -10.44
C ASP A 80 1.23 -10.04 -10.06
N TYR A 81 1.35 -8.82 -9.54
CA TYR A 81 0.25 -7.97 -9.09
C TYR A 81 -0.64 -8.61 -8.01
N ALA A 82 -0.10 -9.58 -7.27
CA ALA A 82 -0.81 -10.16 -6.15
C ALA A 82 -1.11 -9.11 -5.06
N MET A 83 -2.31 -9.19 -4.49
CA MET A 83 -2.68 -8.44 -3.30
C MET A 83 -2.19 -9.21 -2.08
N ILE A 84 -1.37 -8.57 -1.27
CA ILE A 84 -0.76 -9.13 -0.07
C ILE A 84 -1.32 -8.39 1.14
N VAL A 85 -1.54 -9.11 2.23
CA VAL A 85 -1.89 -8.57 3.53
C VAL A 85 -0.87 -8.95 4.58
N VAL A 86 -0.61 -8.04 5.50
CA VAL A 86 0.25 -8.24 6.67
C VAL A 86 -0.48 -7.73 7.90
N ASP A 87 -0.55 -8.58 8.93
CA ASP A 87 -1.05 -8.16 10.24
C ASP A 87 0.03 -7.32 10.93
N VAL A 88 -0.33 -6.12 11.38
CA VAL A 88 0.60 -5.23 12.09
C VAL A 88 0.03 -4.94 13.46
N ALA A 89 0.74 -5.36 14.49
CA ALA A 89 0.44 -5.01 15.87
C ALA A 89 1.41 -3.93 16.35
N ALA A 90 0.89 -2.95 17.05
CA ALA A 90 1.64 -1.76 17.49
C ALA A 90 1.81 -1.67 19.02
N ASP A 91 1.24 -2.57 19.79
CA ASP A 91 1.33 -2.62 21.25
C ASP A 91 1.81 -3.97 21.76
N PRO A 92 2.75 -4.01 22.71
CA PRO A 92 3.53 -2.89 23.24
C PRO A 92 4.65 -2.41 22.30
N THR A 93 4.99 -3.20 21.29
CA THR A 93 6.03 -2.92 20.29
C THR A 93 5.51 -3.23 18.90
N LEU A 94 6.05 -2.55 17.91
CA LEU A 94 5.72 -2.82 16.51
C LEU A 94 6.10 -4.26 16.14
N THR A 95 5.12 -5.04 15.76
CA THR A 95 5.29 -6.40 15.26
C THR A 95 4.67 -6.51 13.88
N VAL A 96 5.46 -6.92 12.92
CA VAL A 96 5.04 -7.16 11.53
C VAL A 96 4.90 -8.67 11.34
N GLY A 97 3.69 -9.11 11.01
CA GLY A 97 3.39 -10.51 10.74
C GLY A 97 3.94 -11.00 9.41
N GLN A 98 3.68 -12.25 9.09
CA GLN A 98 4.09 -12.82 7.80
C GLN A 98 3.16 -12.34 6.68
N PRO A 99 3.72 -11.95 5.52
CA PRO A 99 2.92 -11.62 4.35
C PRO A 99 2.05 -12.80 3.89
N ARG A 100 0.78 -12.55 3.63
CA ARG A 100 -0.17 -13.55 3.12
C ARG A 100 -0.79 -13.05 1.82
N GLU A 101 -0.76 -13.87 0.80
CA GLU A 101 -1.42 -13.59 -0.46
C GLU A 101 -2.94 -13.76 -0.32
N LEU A 102 -3.70 -12.75 -0.74
CA LEU A 102 -5.16 -12.80 -0.75
C LEU A 102 -5.71 -13.24 -2.10
N PHE A 103 -5.22 -12.63 -3.16
CA PHE A 103 -5.63 -12.96 -4.52
C PHE A 103 -4.61 -12.44 -5.53
N ARG A 104 -4.65 -13.02 -6.72
CA ARG A 104 -3.96 -12.51 -7.91
C ARG A 104 -4.99 -12.03 -8.90
N GLY A 105 -4.69 -10.97 -9.60
CA GLY A 105 -5.57 -10.47 -10.63
C GLY A 105 -4.79 -10.06 -11.86
N GLY A 106 -5.14 -10.66 -13.00
CA GLY A 106 -4.75 -10.11 -14.29
C GLY A 106 -5.66 -8.93 -14.64
N GLY A 107 -5.07 -7.84 -15.15
CA GLY A 107 -5.84 -6.70 -15.62
C GLY A 107 -6.12 -5.61 -14.57
N TYR A 108 -5.73 -5.78 -13.31
CA TYR A 108 -5.75 -4.68 -12.36
C TYR A 108 -4.57 -3.74 -12.63
N GLU A 109 -4.85 -2.45 -12.71
CA GLU A 109 -3.79 -1.46 -12.85
C GLU A 109 -2.98 -1.38 -11.55
N GLY A 110 -1.67 -1.38 -11.68
CA GLY A 110 -0.74 -1.32 -10.56
C GLY A 110 0.56 -0.61 -10.93
N GLY A 111 1.56 -0.68 -10.04
CA GLY A 111 2.89 -0.13 -10.29
C GLY A 111 2.98 1.38 -10.11
N SER A 112 2.19 1.94 -9.20
CA SER A 112 2.15 3.37 -8.89
C SER A 112 2.73 3.66 -7.51
N SER A 113 3.18 4.89 -7.31
CA SER A 113 3.55 5.40 -5.99
C SER A 113 2.34 5.65 -5.06
N ARG A 114 1.13 5.46 -5.56
CA ARG A 114 -0.11 5.57 -4.78
C ARG A 114 -0.98 4.37 -5.02
N ALA A 115 -1.65 3.90 -3.96
CA ALA A 115 -2.60 2.81 -4.08
C ALA A 115 -3.72 3.18 -5.08
N LYS A 116 -3.91 2.32 -6.07
CA LYS A 116 -5.02 2.40 -7.03
C LYS A 116 -6.19 1.53 -6.59
N TYR A 117 -6.29 1.29 -5.31
CA TYR A 117 -7.36 0.56 -4.67
C TYR A 117 -7.69 1.17 -3.31
N THR A 118 -8.84 0.84 -2.80
CA THR A 118 -9.23 1.07 -1.42
C THR A 118 -9.80 -0.20 -0.81
N VAL A 119 -9.73 -0.31 0.50
CA VAL A 119 -10.15 -1.50 1.23
C VAL A 119 -11.17 -1.12 2.31
N THR A 120 -12.14 -2.01 2.55
CA THR A 120 -13.10 -1.83 3.64
C THR A 120 -12.46 -2.02 5.00
N ALA A 121 -13.10 -1.49 6.04
CA ALA A 121 -12.58 -1.48 7.42
C ALA A 121 -12.19 -2.88 7.96
N ASN A 122 -12.88 -3.91 7.50
CA ASN A 122 -12.62 -5.31 7.89
C ASN A 122 -11.68 -6.07 6.93
N GLY A 123 -11.09 -5.38 5.95
CA GLY A 123 -10.19 -6.01 4.99
C GLY A 123 -10.84 -7.00 4.01
N ALA A 124 -12.17 -7.05 3.93
CA ALA A 124 -12.87 -8.09 3.18
C ALA A 124 -13.23 -7.70 1.74
N ARG A 125 -13.25 -6.42 1.42
CA ARG A 125 -13.60 -5.94 0.08
C ARG A 125 -12.62 -4.88 -0.40
N PHE A 126 -12.29 -4.97 -1.69
CA PHE A 126 -11.42 -4.03 -2.38
C PHE A 126 -12.16 -3.40 -3.54
N PHE A 127 -12.02 -2.08 -3.69
CA PHE A 127 -12.38 -1.36 -4.90
C PHE A 127 -11.11 -1.08 -5.67
N MET A 128 -11.03 -1.54 -6.90
CA MET A 128 -9.81 -1.50 -7.70
C MET A 128 -10.09 -0.97 -9.09
N SER A 129 -9.13 -0.29 -9.68
CA SER A 129 -9.15 0.00 -11.11
C SER A 129 -8.68 -1.22 -11.89
N ALA A 130 -9.42 -1.61 -12.90
CA ALA A 130 -9.06 -2.69 -13.81
C ALA A 130 -9.15 -2.20 -15.25
N SER A 131 -8.21 -2.61 -16.07
CA SER A 131 -8.29 -2.43 -17.51
C SER A 131 -9.16 -3.54 -18.09
N ARG A 132 -10.17 -3.19 -18.86
CA ARG A 132 -10.94 -4.16 -19.61
C ARG A 132 -10.01 -4.79 -20.65
N ALA A 133 -9.77 -6.09 -20.55
CA ALA A 133 -9.12 -6.82 -21.63
C ALA A 133 -9.93 -6.58 -22.92
N ALA A 134 -9.27 -6.07 -23.94
CA ALA A 134 -9.91 -5.85 -25.24
C ALA A 134 -10.47 -7.18 -25.73
N SER A 135 -11.80 -7.31 -25.78
CA SER A 135 -12.41 -8.36 -26.55
C SER A 135 -11.99 -8.17 -28.01
N PRO A 136 -11.68 -9.22 -28.76
CA PRO A 136 -11.16 -9.10 -30.12
C PRO A 136 -12.07 -8.38 -31.11
N GLU A 137 -13.24 -7.96 -30.70
CA GLU A 137 -14.25 -7.31 -31.57
C GLU A 137 -14.46 -5.80 -31.28
N THR A 138 -13.70 -5.19 -30.38
CA THR A 138 -13.92 -3.76 -30.06
C THR A 138 -12.70 -2.92 -30.44
N THR A 139 -12.79 -2.23 -31.55
CA THR A 139 -11.88 -1.15 -31.97
C THR A 139 -12.16 0.10 -31.13
N GLY A 140 -11.97 0.03 -29.84
CA GLY A 140 -12.15 1.17 -28.93
C GLY A 140 -11.20 1.03 -27.78
N GLY A 141 -10.53 2.15 -27.44
CA GLY A 141 -9.53 2.21 -26.38
C GLY A 141 -10.01 1.57 -25.07
N SER A 142 -9.11 0.89 -24.38
CA SER A 142 -9.35 0.32 -23.06
C SER A 142 -9.67 1.43 -22.07
N CYS A 143 -10.93 1.58 -21.68
CA CYS A 143 -11.30 2.48 -20.58
C CYS A 143 -11.16 1.71 -19.27
N PRO A 144 -10.43 2.24 -18.29
CA PRO A 144 -10.39 1.66 -16.95
C PRO A 144 -11.77 1.71 -16.30
N HIS A 145 -12.14 0.69 -15.56
CA HIS A 145 -13.37 0.64 -14.79
C HIS A 145 -13.09 0.19 -13.35
N VAL A 146 -13.99 0.53 -12.46
CA VAL A 146 -13.88 0.13 -11.05
C VAL A 146 -14.51 -1.24 -10.88
N VAL A 147 -13.77 -2.14 -10.26
CA VAL A 147 -14.26 -3.48 -9.89
C VAL A 147 -14.24 -3.65 -8.37
N VAL A 148 -15.12 -4.49 -7.88
CA VAL A 148 -15.16 -4.89 -6.47
C VAL A 148 -14.64 -6.32 -6.37
N VAL A 149 -13.60 -6.51 -5.56
CA VAL A 149 -13.12 -7.84 -5.20
C VAL A 149 -13.54 -8.12 -3.76
N GLN A 150 -14.25 -9.21 -3.55
CA GLN A 150 -14.67 -9.66 -2.22
C GLN A 150 -13.91 -10.91 -1.83
N ILE A 151 -13.33 -10.90 -0.63
CA ILE A 151 -12.64 -12.05 -0.06
C ILE A 151 -13.61 -12.76 0.88
N TRP A 152 -13.94 -14.00 0.55
CA TRP A 152 -14.80 -14.85 1.36
C TRP A 152 -14.03 -15.43 2.54
N GLY A 153 -14.69 -15.53 3.68
CA GLY A 153 -14.09 -16.11 4.89
C GLY A 153 -13.26 -15.14 5.75
N ARG A 154 -13.43 -13.85 5.49
CA ARG A 154 -12.81 -12.78 6.30
C ARG A 154 -13.87 -11.99 7.06
#